data_4524c86544b9e6ef8786e2495941ca93
#
_entry.id   4524c86544b9e6ef8786e2495941ca93
#
_cell.length_a   1.000
_cell.length_b   1.000
_cell.length_c   1.000
_cell.angle_alpha   90.00
_cell.angle_beta   90.00
_cell.angle_gamma   90.00
#
_symmetry.space_group_name_H-M   'P 1'
#
loop_
_entity.id
_entity.type
_entity.pdbx_description
1 polymer ?
#
loop_
_entity_poly.entity_id
_entity_poly.type
_entity_poly.pdbx_seq_one_letter_code
_entity_poly.pdbx_strand_id
1 'polypeptide(L)'
;RIQEGFDCIKMKIGALALDQERAILTDLRHLRPDLQLRVDANGAFSADEALAVMQNLHAFTLHSMEQPCPASDRAGLARVAEQGVIPTALDESLIGVTDPLERDALLDEVRPQYIVLKPSLLGGFRSSEDWIQRAEFRGIGWWITSALEGSVGLSAIAQWASSLPHLEGYQGLGTGSLYTNNLPARTEVKAGQLWMR
;
A
#
# COMPACT_ATOMS: atom_id res chain seq x y z
N ARG A 1 -3.70 -16.80 -3.59
CA ARG A 1 -2.44 -16.18 -3.15
C ARG A 1 -1.81 -16.94 -1.97
N ILE A 2 -2.57 -17.33 -0.95
CA ILE A 2 -2.02 -18.10 0.19
C ILE A 2 -1.39 -19.42 -0.30
N GLN A 3 -2.06 -20.15 -1.19
CA GLN A 3 -1.54 -21.38 -1.81
C GLN A 3 -0.30 -21.13 -2.69
N GLU A 4 -0.11 -19.90 -3.17
CA GLU A 4 1.06 -19.48 -3.93
C GLU A 4 2.23 -19.04 -3.03
N GLY A 5 2.08 -19.12 -1.70
CA GLY A 5 3.12 -18.83 -0.71
C GLY A 5 3.25 -17.37 -0.31
N PHE A 6 2.25 -16.53 -0.56
CA PHE A 6 2.26 -15.14 -0.08
C PHE A 6 1.92 -15.06 1.41
N ASP A 7 2.75 -14.32 2.16
CA ASP A 7 2.60 -14.08 3.60
C ASP A 7 1.98 -12.70 3.91
N CYS A 8 1.74 -11.89 2.89
CA CYS A 8 1.01 -10.63 2.99
C CYS A 8 -0.11 -10.57 1.95
N ILE A 9 -1.31 -10.26 2.40
CA ILE A 9 -2.49 -10.09 1.54
C ILE A 9 -3.05 -8.67 1.74
N LYS A 10 -3.29 -7.96 0.64
CA LYS A 10 -4.03 -6.71 0.63
C LYS A 10 -5.45 -6.95 0.07
N MET A 11 -6.46 -6.57 0.82
CA MET A 11 -7.87 -6.67 0.44
C MET A 11 -8.45 -5.29 0.20
N LYS A 12 -9.18 -5.10 -0.89
CA LYS A 12 -9.98 -3.88 -1.11
C LYS A 12 -11.19 -3.89 -0.18
N ILE A 13 -11.51 -2.72 0.39
CA ILE A 13 -12.67 -2.51 1.26
C ILE A 13 -13.45 -1.26 0.83
N GLY A 14 -14.67 -1.13 1.34
CA GLY A 14 -15.56 0.00 1.02
C GLY A 14 -16.41 -0.21 -0.23
N ALA A 15 -16.32 -1.38 -0.89
CA ALA A 15 -17.14 -1.74 -2.04
C ALA A 15 -18.24 -2.75 -1.70
N LEU A 16 -18.05 -3.55 -0.65
CA LEU A 16 -19.02 -4.52 -0.14
C LEU A 16 -19.64 -4.02 1.18
N ALA A 17 -20.70 -4.66 1.63
CA ALA A 17 -21.21 -4.42 2.97
C ALA A 17 -20.13 -4.83 4.00
N LEU A 18 -19.96 -4.06 5.06
CA LEU A 18 -18.91 -4.26 6.07
C LEU A 18 -18.92 -5.69 6.67
N ASP A 19 -20.10 -6.28 6.87
CA ASP A 19 -20.19 -7.65 7.38
C ASP A 19 -19.65 -8.69 6.41
N GLN A 20 -19.77 -8.46 5.10
CA GLN A 20 -19.16 -9.32 4.08
C GLN A 20 -17.63 -9.20 4.08
N GLU A 21 -17.12 -7.97 4.19
CA GLU A 21 -15.67 -7.70 4.29
C GLU A 21 -15.08 -8.34 5.56
N ARG A 22 -15.80 -8.23 6.69
CA ARG A 22 -15.41 -8.88 7.94
C ARG A 22 -15.42 -10.40 7.85
N ALA A 23 -16.41 -11.01 7.17
CA ALA A 23 -16.43 -12.45 6.95
C ALA A 23 -15.20 -12.93 6.20
N ILE A 24 -14.80 -12.22 5.11
CA ILE A 24 -13.58 -12.54 4.35
C ILE A 24 -12.32 -12.43 5.24
N LEU A 25 -12.20 -11.37 6.04
CA LEU A 25 -11.07 -11.21 6.96
C LEU A 25 -11.04 -12.30 8.05
N THR A 26 -12.21 -12.73 8.53
CA THR A 26 -12.35 -13.85 9.47
C THR A 26 -11.83 -15.15 8.84
N ASP A 27 -12.24 -15.45 7.61
CA ASP A 27 -11.77 -16.64 6.90
C ASP A 27 -10.26 -16.61 6.67
N LEU A 28 -9.71 -15.44 6.31
CA LEU A 28 -8.26 -15.28 6.14
C LEU A 28 -7.50 -15.51 7.45
N ARG A 29 -7.99 -15.01 8.58
CA ARG A 29 -7.39 -15.22 9.91
C ARG A 29 -7.49 -16.68 10.36
N HIS A 30 -8.61 -17.35 10.10
CA HIS A 30 -8.75 -18.77 10.40
C HIS A 30 -7.80 -19.63 9.56
N LEU A 31 -7.65 -19.28 8.27
CA LEU A 31 -6.79 -20.04 7.34
C LEU A 31 -5.29 -19.84 7.65
N ARG A 32 -4.89 -18.62 7.97
CA ARG A 32 -3.49 -18.24 8.26
C ARG A 32 -3.47 -17.14 9.34
N PRO A 33 -3.40 -17.49 10.63
CA PRO A 33 -3.41 -16.53 11.74
C PRO A 33 -2.23 -15.53 11.71
N ASP A 34 -1.08 -15.97 11.20
CA ASP A 34 0.18 -15.21 11.09
C ASP A 34 0.27 -14.30 9.84
N LEU A 35 -0.74 -14.36 8.96
CA LEU A 35 -0.74 -13.59 7.72
C LEU A 35 -0.70 -12.09 7.99
N GLN A 36 0.20 -11.34 7.35
CA GLN A 36 0.11 -9.89 7.35
C GLN A 36 -1.08 -9.45 6.48
N LEU A 37 -2.06 -8.81 7.09
CA LEU A 37 -3.22 -8.28 6.38
C LEU A 37 -3.12 -6.77 6.25
N ARG A 38 -3.35 -6.26 5.05
CA ARG A 38 -3.54 -4.85 4.72
C ARG A 38 -4.91 -4.67 4.10
N VAL A 39 -5.56 -3.56 4.35
CA VAL A 39 -6.79 -3.19 3.65
C VAL A 39 -6.60 -1.89 2.89
N ASP A 40 -7.34 -1.72 1.80
CA ASP A 40 -7.23 -0.57 0.91
C ASP A 40 -8.62 -0.06 0.57
N ALA A 41 -8.92 1.15 1.01
CA ALA A 41 -10.20 1.79 0.83
C ALA A 41 -10.29 2.67 -0.44
N ASN A 42 -9.16 2.98 -1.09
CA ASN A 42 -9.09 3.87 -2.27
C ASN A 42 -9.92 5.16 -2.11
N GLY A 43 -9.91 5.75 -0.91
CA GLY A 43 -10.61 6.99 -0.63
C GLY A 43 -12.13 6.86 -0.50
N ALA A 44 -12.65 5.68 -0.20
CA ALA A 44 -14.10 5.43 -0.20
C ALA A 44 -14.86 6.07 0.95
N PHE A 45 -14.19 6.44 2.05
CA PHE A 45 -14.84 6.86 3.29
C PHE A 45 -14.67 8.35 3.58
N SER A 46 -15.64 8.96 4.23
CA SER A 46 -15.42 10.15 5.03
C SER A 46 -14.57 9.82 6.27
N ALA A 47 -14.03 10.82 6.94
CA ALA A 47 -13.21 10.58 8.14
C ALA A 47 -13.99 9.86 9.27
N ASP A 48 -15.26 10.21 9.48
CA ASP A 48 -16.10 9.55 10.49
C ASP A 48 -16.38 8.09 10.14
N GLU A 49 -16.68 7.80 8.87
CA GLU A 49 -16.89 6.43 8.39
C GLU A 49 -15.59 5.60 8.49
N ALA A 50 -14.44 6.17 8.09
CA ALA A 50 -13.15 5.51 8.19
C ALA A 50 -12.82 5.11 9.63
N LEU A 51 -13.01 6.02 10.60
CA LEU A 51 -12.80 5.75 12.01
C LEU A 51 -13.75 4.65 12.53
N ALA A 52 -15.03 4.68 12.13
CA ALA A 52 -15.99 3.66 12.49
C ALA A 52 -15.64 2.28 11.91
N VAL A 53 -15.20 2.24 10.64
CA VAL A 53 -14.72 1.01 9.98
C VAL A 53 -13.48 0.47 10.68
N MET A 54 -12.50 1.33 11.00
CA MET A 54 -11.29 0.92 11.74
C MET A 54 -11.64 0.27 13.09
N GLN A 55 -12.58 0.82 13.85
CA GLN A 55 -13.04 0.23 15.10
C GLN A 55 -13.65 -1.17 14.89
N ASN A 56 -14.47 -1.33 13.85
CA ASN A 56 -15.07 -2.62 13.51
C ASN A 56 -14.05 -3.67 13.04
N LEU A 57 -12.94 -3.22 12.43
CA LEU A 57 -11.87 -4.10 11.92
C LEU A 57 -10.70 -4.28 12.90
N HIS A 58 -10.69 -3.62 14.04
CA HIS A 58 -9.57 -3.63 15.00
C HIS A 58 -9.16 -5.04 15.45
N ALA A 59 -10.13 -5.93 15.68
CA ALA A 59 -9.88 -7.30 16.10
C ALA A 59 -9.08 -8.15 15.09
N PHE A 60 -9.01 -7.72 13.83
CA PHE A 60 -8.26 -8.45 12.80
C PHE A 60 -6.76 -8.16 12.80
N THR A 61 -6.26 -7.29 13.65
CA THR A 61 -4.82 -6.95 13.76
C THR A 61 -4.23 -6.61 12.38
N LEU A 62 -4.86 -5.64 11.70
CA LEU A 62 -4.44 -5.20 10.37
C LEU A 62 -3.14 -4.39 10.46
N HIS A 63 -2.23 -4.61 9.52
CA HIS A 63 -0.99 -3.82 9.42
C HIS A 63 -1.29 -2.35 9.10
N SER A 64 -2.20 -2.10 8.16
CA SER A 64 -2.54 -0.74 7.73
C SER A 64 -3.87 -0.71 6.97
N MET A 65 -4.49 0.49 6.97
CA MET A 65 -5.56 0.88 6.05
C MET A 65 -4.99 1.91 5.06
N GLU A 66 -4.94 1.52 3.79
CA GLU A 66 -4.47 2.36 2.68
C GLU A 66 -5.59 3.28 2.20
N GLN A 67 -5.25 4.56 2.06
CA GLN A 67 -6.10 5.66 1.56
C GLN A 67 -7.54 5.60 2.09
N PRO A 68 -7.76 5.83 3.39
CA PRO A 68 -9.10 5.75 3.98
C PRO A 68 -10.08 6.79 3.40
N CYS A 69 -9.62 8.04 3.21
CA CYS A 69 -10.42 9.15 2.70
C CYS A 69 -9.93 9.62 1.32
N PRO A 70 -10.75 10.38 0.56
CA PRO A 70 -10.32 10.98 -0.71
C PRO A 70 -9.01 11.77 -0.55
N ALA A 71 -8.14 11.73 -1.58
CA ALA A 71 -6.86 12.45 -1.57
C ALA A 71 -7.01 13.97 -1.41
N SER A 72 -8.16 14.52 -1.79
CA SER A 72 -8.50 15.94 -1.60
C SER A 72 -8.88 16.31 -0.16
N ASP A 73 -9.20 15.33 0.70
CA ASP A 73 -9.57 15.56 2.10
C ASP A 73 -8.37 15.35 3.03
N ARG A 74 -7.37 16.24 2.96
CA ARG A 74 -6.17 16.17 3.81
C ARG A 74 -6.51 16.26 5.29
N ALA A 75 -7.48 17.11 5.67
CA ALA A 75 -7.90 17.26 7.06
C ALA A 75 -8.54 15.96 7.60
N GLY A 76 -9.39 15.32 6.80
CA GLY A 76 -9.96 14.01 7.14
C GLY A 76 -8.89 12.93 7.28
N LEU A 77 -7.92 12.88 6.34
CA LEU A 77 -6.80 11.95 6.41
C LEU A 77 -5.93 12.18 7.65
N ALA A 78 -5.63 13.44 8.00
CA ALA A 78 -4.88 13.79 9.21
C ALA A 78 -5.61 13.32 10.48
N ARG A 79 -6.91 13.57 10.57
CA ARG A 79 -7.74 13.10 11.68
C ARG A 79 -7.76 11.58 11.79
N VAL A 80 -7.88 10.87 10.67
CA VAL A 80 -7.86 9.39 10.66
C VAL A 80 -6.48 8.86 11.04
N ALA A 81 -5.40 9.47 10.57
CA ALA A 81 -4.05 9.07 10.93
C ALA A 81 -3.74 9.27 12.43
N GLU A 82 -4.31 10.33 13.04
CA GLU A 82 -4.14 10.64 14.47
C GLU A 82 -5.00 9.75 15.37
N GLN A 83 -6.27 9.53 15.01
CA GLN A 83 -7.29 8.92 15.89
C GLN A 83 -7.59 7.47 15.56
N GLY A 84 -7.16 6.99 14.40
CA GLY A 84 -7.43 5.63 13.94
C GLY A 84 -6.71 4.57 14.77
N VAL A 85 -7.40 3.46 15.00
CA VAL A 85 -6.84 2.28 15.72
C VAL A 85 -6.08 1.33 14.78
N ILE A 86 -6.09 1.60 13.49
CA ILE A 86 -5.33 0.90 12.46
C ILE A 86 -4.40 1.93 11.80
N PRO A 87 -3.10 1.63 11.63
CA PRO A 87 -2.17 2.56 10.98
C PRO A 87 -2.65 2.96 9.58
N THR A 88 -2.55 4.26 9.27
CA THR A 88 -2.95 4.82 7.97
C THR A 88 -1.79 4.83 7.00
N ALA A 89 -2.05 4.44 5.74
CA ALA A 89 -1.09 4.56 4.64
C ALA A 89 -1.66 5.46 3.53
N LEU A 90 -0.85 6.37 2.98
CA LEU A 90 -1.23 7.21 1.84
C LEU A 90 -0.76 6.59 0.53
N ASP A 91 -1.64 6.57 -0.47
CA ASP A 91 -1.36 6.14 -1.85
C ASP A 91 -1.74 7.25 -2.84
N GLU A 92 -3.01 7.41 -3.15
CA GLU A 92 -3.50 8.39 -4.13
C GLU A 92 -3.16 9.84 -3.75
N SER A 93 -3.00 10.13 -2.47
CA SER A 93 -2.60 11.44 -1.97
C SER A 93 -1.21 11.88 -2.42
N LEU A 94 -0.35 10.95 -2.83
CA LEU A 94 1.01 11.25 -3.31
C LEU A 94 1.03 11.58 -4.81
N ILE A 95 0.01 11.13 -5.56
CA ILE A 95 -0.03 11.24 -7.02
C ILE A 95 -0.19 12.70 -7.44
N GLY A 96 0.69 13.17 -8.33
CA GLY A 96 0.67 14.54 -8.83
C GLY A 96 1.34 15.58 -7.92
N VAL A 97 1.78 15.21 -6.72
CA VAL A 97 2.54 16.11 -5.83
C VAL A 97 4.01 16.13 -6.29
N THR A 98 4.34 17.10 -7.12
CA THR A 98 5.67 17.21 -7.74
C THR A 98 6.60 18.20 -7.03
N ASP A 99 6.04 19.24 -6.38
CA ASP A 99 6.81 20.23 -5.64
C ASP A 99 7.34 19.60 -4.33
N PRO A 100 8.65 19.67 -4.07
CA PRO A 100 9.26 19.22 -2.82
C PRO A 100 8.65 19.84 -1.55
N LEU A 101 8.28 21.11 -1.58
CA LEU A 101 7.64 21.78 -0.42
C LEU A 101 6.23 21.24 -0.16
N GLU A 102 5.49 20.96 -1.23
CA GLU A 102 4.16 20.34 -1.12
C GLU A 102 4.23 18.90 -0.58
N ARG A 103 5.29 18.16 -0.89
CA ARG A 103 5.54 16.82 -0.31
C ARG A 103 5.75 16.91 1.19
N ASP A 104 6.60 17.84 1.62
CA ASP A 104 6.82 18.09 3.05
C ASP A 104 5.53 18.53 3.74
N ALA A 105 4.80 19.48 3.16
CA ALA A 105 3.54 19.97 3.70
C ALA A 105 2.51 18.83 3.87
N LEU A 106 2.37 17.95 2.87
CA LEU A 106 1.46 16.80 2.94
C LEU A 106 1.82 15.85 4.09
N LEU A 107 3.10 15.48 4.21
CA LEU A 107 3.55 14.56 5.25
C LEU A 107 3.45 15.18 6.65
N ASP A 108 3.73 16.47 6.80
CA ASP A 108 3.65 17.19 8.07
C ASP A 108 2.22 17.45 8.52
N GLU A 109 1.30 17.66 7.57
CA GLU A 109 -0.13 17.86 7.83
C GLU A 109 -0.82 16.55 8.21
N VAL A 110 -0.63 15.50 7.40
CA VAL A 110 -1.37 14.24 7.58
C VAL A 110 -0.72 13.33 8.62
N ARG A 111 0.61 13.30 8.70
CA ARG A 111 1.40 12.43 9.60
C ARG A 111 0.98 10.95 9.52
N PRO A 112 0.92 10.37 8.31
CA PRO A 112 0.54 8.98 8.18
C PRO A 112 1.60 8.06 8.79
N GLN A 113 1.24 6.84 9.13
CA GLN A 113 2.21 5.84 9.58
C GLN A 113 2.99 5.23 8.42
N TYR A 114 2.40 5.24 7.22
CA TYR A 114 3.01 4.68 6.02
C TYR A 114 2.69 5.50 4.77
N ILE A 115 3.56 5.37 3.75
CA ILE A 115 3.27 5.78 2.37
C ILE A 115 3.45 4.61 1.41
N VAL A 116 2.65 4.60 0.33
CA VAL A 116 2.68 3.57 -0.71
C VAL A 116 3.27 4.17 -1.98
N LEU A 117 4.35 3.57 -2.47
CA LEU A 117 5.11 4.13 -3.59
C LEU A 117 4.82 3.37 -4.88
N LYS A 118 4.28 4.09 -5.86
CA LYS A 118 4.05 3.62 -7.24
C LYS A 118 4.93 4.43 -8.19
N PRO A 119 6.16 3.99 -8.48
CA PRO A 119 7.12 4.81 -9.27
C PRO A 119 6.55 5.34 -10.57
N SER A 120 5.75 4.53 -11.27
CA SER A 120 5.10 4.93 -12.53
C SER A 120 4.13 6.12 -12.39
N LEU A 121 3.57 6.34 -11.21
CA LEU A 121 2.62 7.42 -10.92
C LEU A 121 3.27 8.60 -10.18
N LEU A 122 4.44 8.40 -9.59
CA LEU A 122 5.14 9.38 -8.76
C LEU A 122 6.25 10.15 -9.52
N GLY A 123 6.37 9.95 -10.83
CA GLY A 123 7.42 10.61 -11.64
C GLY A 123 8.73 9.82 -11.72
N GLY A 124 8.69 8.50 -11.50
CA GLY A 124 9.82 7.58 -11.65
C GLY A 124 10.62 7.33 -10.38
N PHE A 125 11.75 6.65 -10.52
CA PHE A 125 12.55 6.16 -9.40
C PHE A 125 13.11 7.30 -8.55
N ARG A 126 13.72 8.32 -9.18
CA ARG A 126 14.30 9.47 -8.47
C ARG A 126 13.26 10.22 -7.62
N SER A 127 12.06 10.38 -8.16
CA SER A 127 10.97 11.02 -7.41
C SER A 127 10.49 10.14 -6.25
N SER A 128 10.48 8.82 -6.44
CA SER A 128 10.15 7.88 -5.36
C SER A 128 11.22 7.85 -4.27
N GLU A 129 12.50 7.96 -4.62
CA GLU A 129 13.60 8.09 -3.66
C GLU A 129 13.50 9.39 -2.82
N ASP A 130 13.09 10.50 -3.43
CA ASP A 130 12.83 11.74 -2.68
C ASP A 130 11.66 11.56 -1.68
N TRP A 131 10.59 10.85 -2.07
CA TRP A 131 9.52 10.48 -1.13
C TRP A 131 10.02 9.60 0.02
N ILE A 132 10.87 8.60 -0.27
CA ILE A 132 11.47 7.72 0.74
C ILE A 132 12.27 8.54 1.75
N GLN A 133 13.18 9.40 1.29
CA GLN A 133 14.01 10.23 2.17
C GLN A 133 13.16 11.12 3.09
N ARG A 134 12.10 11.73 2.57
CA ARG A 134 11.19 12.59 3.35
C ARG A 134 10.38 11.80 4.37
N ALA A 135 9.94 10.59 4.01
CA ALA A 135 9.22 9.69 4.89
C ALA A 135 10.14 9.20 6.03
N GLU A 136 11.34 8.70 5.70
CA GLU A 136 12.32 8.22 6.68
C GLU A 136 12.74 9.32 7.66
N PHE A 137 12.95 10.54 7.18
CA PHE A 137 13.26 11.70 8.05
C PHE A 137 12.19 11.95 9.12
N ARG A 138 10.94 11.56 8.84
CA ARG A 138 9.77 11.71 9.73
C ARG A 138 9.40 10.43 10.49
N GLY A 139 10.15 9.34 10.32
CA GLY A 139 9.83 8.04 10.89
C GLY A 139 8.59 7.39 10.27
N ILE A 140 8.20 7.81 9.05
CA ILE A 140 7.09 7.24 8.29
C ILE A 140 7.61 6.03 7.51
N GLY A 141 6.97 4.87 7.71
CA GLY A 141 7.29 3.66 6.95
C GLY A 141 6.83 3.76 5.50
N TRP A 142 7.36 2.88 4.65
CA TRP A 142 6.99 2.87 3.23
C TRP A 142 7.09 1.46 2.63
N TRP A 143 6.37 1.25 1.55
CA TRP A 143 6.57 0.08 0.68
C TRP A 143 6.29 0.45 -0.77
N ILE A 144 6.82 -0.38 -1.67
CA ILE A 144 6.69 -0.22 -3.11
C ILE A 144 5.58 -1.13 -3.61
N THR A 145 4.75 -0.63 -4.50
CA THR A 145 3.74 -1.42 -5.20
C THR A 145 3.73 -1.11 -6.69
N SER A 146 3.19 -2.05 -7.45
CA SER A 146 2.94 -1.89 -8.88
C SER A 146 1.72 -0.99 -9.11
N ALA A 147 1.79 -0.16 -10.15
CA ALA A 147 0.65 0.51 -10.76
C ALA A 147 0.06 -0.33 -11.91
N LEU A 148 0.19 -1.66 -11.84
CA LEU A 148 -0.22 -2.65 -12.84
C LEU A 148 0.60 -2.56 -14.13
N GLU A 149 1.90 -2.36 -14.02
CA GLU A 149 2.81 -2.38 -15.15
C GLU A 149 2.86 -3.76 -15.82
N GLY A 150 3.14 -3.76 -17.12
CA GLY A 150 3.55 -4.97 -17.83
C GLY A 150 4.92 -5.47 -17.34
N SER A 151 5.34 -6.64 -17.81
CA SER A 151 6.54 -7.35 -17.35
C SER A 151 7.83 -6.51 -17.39
N VAL A 152 7.99 -5.64 -18.37
CA VAL A 152 9.19 -4.77 -18.50
C VAL A 152 9.23 -3.74 -17.38
N GLY A 153 8.12 -3.02 -17.15
CA GLY A 153 8.02 -2.01 -16.10
C GLY A 153 8.13 -2.64 -14.71
N LEU A 154 7.44 -3.76 -14.48
CA LEU A 154 7.54 -4.49 -13.22
C LEU A 154 8.96 -4.98 -12.93
N SER A 155 9.68 -5.49 -13.94
CA SER A 155 11.08 -5.90 -13.80
C SER A 155 11.99 -4.72 -13.45
N ALA A 156 11.78 -3.54 -14.06
CA ALA A 156 12.55 -2.35 -13.75
C ALA A 156 12.30 -1.87 -12.30
N ILE A 157 11.04 -1.88 -11.85
CA ILE A 157 10.67 -1.52 -10.48
C ILE A 157 11.29 -2.52 -9.48
N ALA A 158 11.23 -3.82 -9.77
CA ALA A 158 11.79 -4.84 -8.90
C ALA A 158 13.32 -4.71 -8.75
N GLN A 159 14.03 -4.44 -9.85
CA GLN A 159 15.49 -4.20 -9.82
C GLN A 159 15.84 -2.96 -9.01
N TRP A 160 15.14 -1.85 -9.25
CA TRP A 160 15.33 -0.63 -8.48
C TRP A 160 15.03 -0.86 -6.99
N ALA A 161 13.90 -1.48 -6.66
CA ALA A 161 13.53 -1.77 -5.29
C ALA A 161 14.60 -2.59 -4.56
N SER A 162 15.16 -3.63 -5.23
CA SER A 162 16.21 -4.47 -4.65
C SER A 162 17.55 -3.74 -4.43
N SER A 163 17.75 -2.56 -5.03
CA SER A 163 18.95 -1.73 -4.82
C SER A 163 18.81 -0.74 -3.66
N LEU A 164 17.62 -0.58 -3.08
CA LEU A 164 17.38 0.36 -2.00
C LEU A 164 17.94 -0.18 -0.66
N PRO A 165 18.65 0.64 0.11
CA PRO A 165 19.36 0.18 1.31
C PRO A 165 18.43 -0.23 2.48
N HIS A 166 17.23 0.31 2.53
CA HIS A 166 16.28 0.12 3.65
C HIS A 166 14.96 -0.50 3.20
N LEU A 167 15.01 -1.38 2.18
CA LEU A 167 13.83 -2.11 1.74
C LEU A 167 13.47 -3.18 2.77
N GLU A 168 12.40 -2.96 3.50
CA GLU A 168 11.93 -3.88 4.54
C GLU A 168 10.49 -4.36 4.25
N GLY A 169 10.12 -5.51 4.84
CA GLY A 169 8.78 -6.06 4.79
C GLY A 169 8.31 -6.47 3.38
N TYR A 170 7.00 -6.55 3.22
CA TYR A 170 6.37 -7.04 2.00
C TYR A 170 6.08 -5.94 1.00
N GLN A 171 6.50 -6.15 -0.25
CA GLN A 171 6.29 -5.25 -1.37
C GLN A 171 5.11 -5.72 -2.24
N GLY A 172 4.38 -4.78 -2.86
CA GLY A 172 3.22 -5.09 -3.70
C GLY A 172 3.57 -5.36 -5.17
N LEU A 173 4.56 -6.22 -5.46
CA LEU A 173 5.10 -6.47 -6.80
C LEU A 173 4.65 -7.80 -7.42
N GLY A 174 3.71 -8.52 -6.80
CA GLY A 174 3.22 -9.81 -7.27
C GLY A 174 2.17 -9.75 -8.39
N THR A 175 2.20 -8.74 -9.26
CA THR A 175 1.14 -8.45 -10.25
C THR A 175 1.45 -8.95 -11.67
N GLY A 176 2.60 -9.57 -11.91
CA GLY A 176 3.07 -9.93 -13.24
C GLY A 176 2.20 -10.92 -14.04
N SER A 177 1.27 -11.62 -13.38
CA SER A 177 0.36 -12.59 -14.01
C SER A 177 -0.97 -11.99 -14.50
N LEU A 178 -1.16 -10.67 -14.39
CA LEU A 178 -2.42 -10.01 -14.77
C LEU A 178 -2.67 -9.94 -16.27
N TYR A 179 -1.62 -10.00 -17.08
CA TYR A 179 -1.70 -9.83 -18.52
C TYR A 179 -1.33 -11.11 -19.26
N THR A 180 -2.18 -11.54 -20.17
CA THR A 180 -1.96 -12.73 -21.03
C THR A 180 -1.07 -12.44 -22.24
N ASN A 181 -0.95 -11.17 -22.63
CA ASN A 181 -0.17 -10.67 -23.78
C ASN A 181 1.14 -9.98 -23.36
N ASN A 182 1.67 -10.30 -22.20
CA ASN A 182 2.88 -9.69 -21.67
C ASN A 182 4.13 -10.12 -22.47
N LEU A 183 5.14 -9.24 -22.51
CA LEU A 183 6.45 -9.62 -23.02
C LEU A 183 7.13 -10.61 -22.06
N PRO A 184 8.08 -11.45 -22.56
CA PRO A 184 8.85 -12.33 -21.70
C PRO A 184 9.52 -11.55 -20.55
N ALA A 185 9.28 -11.97 -19.32
CA ALA A 185 9.83 -11.32 -18.13
C ALA A 185 11.15 -11.96 -17.72
N ARG A 186 12.05 -11.13 -17.16
CA ARG A 186 13.21 -11.61 -16.40
C ARG A 186 12.86 -11.87 -14.93
N THR A 187 11.64 -11.53 -14.54
CA THR A 187 11.13 -11.73 -13.17
C THR A 187 10.10 -12.83 -13.16
N GLU A 188 10.11 -13.63 -12.09
CA GLU A 188 9.16 -14.70 -11.84
C GLU A 188 8.70 -14.63 -10.38
N VAL A 189 7.40 -14.77 -10.15
CA VAL A 189 6.84 -14.95 -8.80
C VAL A 189 6.83 -16.42 -8.47
N LYS A 190 7.52 -16.81 -7.41
CA LYS A 190 7.59 -18.19 -6.93
C LYS A 190 7.58 -18.21 -5.41
N ALA A 191 6.68 -18.98 -4.83
CA ALA A 191 6.51 -19.11 -3.38
C ALA A 191 6.38 -17.74 -2.68
N GLY A 192 5.52 -16.85 -3.21
CA GLY A 192 5.28 -15.53 -2.66
C GLY A 192 6.42 -14.51 -2.84
N GLN A 193 7.52 -14.91 -3.47
CA GLN A 193 8.70 -14.06 -3.71
C GLN A 193 8.88 -13.74 -5.19
N LEU A 194 9.40 -12.55 -5.48
CA LEU A 194 9.76 -12.13 -6.83
C LEU A 194 11.24 -12.41 -7.07
N TRP A 195 11.52 -13.27 -8.03
CA TRP A 195 12.89 -13.68 -8.41
C TRP A 195 13.30 -13.04 -9.72
N MET A 196 14.60 -12.70 -9.86
CA MET A 196 15.24 -12.36 -11.12
C MET A 196 15.85 -13.61 -11.74
N ARG A 197 15.63 -13.80 -13.06
CA ARG A 197 16.26 -14.85 -13.86
C ARG A 197 17.52 -14.35 -14.55
#